data_16265a68c1c41214c2f8349b6b8b90ea
#
_entry.id   16265a68c1c41214c2f8349b6b8b90ea
#
_cell.length_a   1.000
_cell.length_b   1.000
_cell.length_c   1.000
_cell.angle_alpha   90.00
_cell.angle_beta   90.00
_cell.angle_gamma   90.00
#
_symmetry.space_group_name_H-M   'P 1'
#
loop_
_entity.id
_entity.type
_entity.pdbx_description
1 polymer ?
#
loop_
_entity_poly.entity_id
_entity_poly.type
_entity_poly.pdbx_seq_one_letter_code
_entity_poly.pdbx_strand_id
1 'polypeptide(L)'
;MVTLVTIFKSEPVLIPLEHRVALLFHHAPTSCQVNEGQWVRSLHGLYRDDIGFVCDHNPESDLDTIVALVPRIPEPSTRSAKRKRVARPVARTWSVPEIEAVWGPSRVQKKSAEEFIFRHERYSSGLIMKHVSSQSVVVVAHAPNDLSPFIRASCIRNIPSFYPWVHRFVQDNIRPQQRVRIESGEQQGIIGRPFAINNSVATIVAESKDDTPPFDVSLRQLSPHYVPGDNVKARWSESRGMVVLVDEDQNTLIYLEENSRNEVSTIMYSLCVSMTPRIG
;
A
#
# COMPACT_ATOMS: atom_id res chain seq x y z
N MET A 1 3.35 -23.67 -43.91
CA MET A 1 4.28 -22.63 -43.48
C MET A 1 3.47 -21.63 -42.63
N VAL A 2 3.49 -21.70 -41.31
CA VAL A 2 2.70 -20.84 -40.44
C VAL A 2 3.60 -19.69 -39.99
N THR A 3 3.31 -18.49 -40.45
CA THR A 3 4.04 -17.27 -40.03
C THR A 3 3.35 -16.70 -38.80
N LEU A 4 3.97 -16.80 -37.64
CA LEU A 4 3.53 -16.17 -36.43
C LEU A 4 3.92 -14.68 -36.52
N VAL A 5 2.93 -13.83 -36.71
CA VAL A 5 3.11 -12.36 -36.67
C VAL A 5 2.73 -11.88 -35.28
N THR A 6 3.68 -11.44 -34.50
CA THR A 6 3.42 -10.77 -33.22
C THR A 6 3.12 -9.32 -33.51
N ILE A 7 1.85 -8.92 -33.38
CA ILE A 7 1.41 -7.53 -33.61
C ILE A 7 1.67 -6.70 -32.37
N PHE A 8 2.90 -6.23 -32.20
CA PHE A 8 3.17 -5.02 -31.43
C PHE A 8 3.31 -3.83 -32.39
N LYS A 9 3.14 -2.61 -31.93
CA LYS A 9 3.26 -1.34 -32.70
C LYS A 9 4.67 -1.08 -33.30
N SER A 10 5.51 -2.10 -33.41
CA SER A 10 6.83 -2.12 -34.00
C SER A 10 6.78 -2.99 -35.27
N GLU A 11 7.63 -2.68 -36.22
CA GLU A 11 7.77 -3.44 -37.47
C GLU A 11 7.93 -4.94 -37.21
N PRO A 12 7.32 -5.81 -38.03
CA PRO A 12 7.42 -7.25 -37.87
C PRO A 12 8.88 -7.68 -38.01
N VAL A 13 9.42 -8.29 -36.94
CA VAL A 13 10.77 -8.85 -36.95
C VAL A 13 10.71 -10.32 -37.37
N LEU A 14 11.47 -10.70 -38.42
CA LEU A 14 11.63 -12.06 -38.82
C LEU A 14 12.50 -12.82 -37.79
N ILE A 15 11.88 -13.75 -37.10
CA ILE A 15 12.57 -14.59 -36.11
C ILE A 15 13.33 -15.72 -36.83
N PRO A 16 14.66 -15.89 -36.61
CA PRO A 16 15.45 -16.97 -37.16
C PRO A 16 14.88 -18.33 -36.79
N LEU A 17 15.03 -19.35 -37.71
CA LEU A 17 14.42 -20.68 -37.57
C LEU A 17 14.82 -21.35 -36.25
N GLU A 18 16.06 -21.18 -35.83
CA GLU A 18 16.67 -21.73 -34.62
C GLU A 18 16.01 -21.23 -33.33
N HIS A 19 15.45 -20.00 -33.32
CA HIS A 19 14.75 -19.47 -32.17
C HIS A 19 13.24 -19.73 -32.19
N ARG A 20 12.67 -20.18 -33.31
CA ARG A 20 11.23 -20.44 -33.43
C ARG A 20 10.75 -21.55 -32.51
N VAL A 21 11.55 -22.61 -32.39
CA VAL A 21 11.24 -23.78 -31.55
C VAL A 21 11.22 -23.34 -30.06
N ALA A 22 12.23 -22.58 -29.63
CA ALA A 22 12.30 -22.08 -28.28
C ALA A 22 11.14 -21.16 -27.96
N LEU A 23 10.68 -20.34 -28.92
CA LEU A 23 9.54 -19.43 -28.74
C LEU A 23 8.17 -20.14 -28.80
N LEU A 24 8.06 -21.22 -29.58
CA LEU A 24 6.85 -22.04 -29.64
C LEU A 24 6.70 -22.93 -28.40
N PHE A 25 7.82 -23.35 -27.81
CA PHE A 25 7.88 -24.13 -26.58
C PHE A 25 8.29 -23.33 -25.36
N HIS A 26 8.42 -21.99 -25.46
CA HIS A 26 8.29 -21.19 -24.30
C HIS A 26 6.88 -21.45 -23.75
N HIS A 27 6.84 -22.41 -22.84
CA HIS A 27 5.70 -22.51 -21.94
C HIS A 27 5.43 -21.11 -21.46
N ALA A 28 4.21 -20.63 -21.64
CA ALA A 28 3.71 -19.49 -20.87
C ALA A 28 4.26 -19.69 -19.46
N PRO A 29 4.93 -18.70 -18.87
CA PRO A 29 5.65 -18.89 -17.61
C PRO A 29 4.76 -19.73 -16.72
N THR A 30 5.27 -20.89 -16.32
CA THR A 30 4.61 -21.90 -15.49
C THR A 30 3.81 -21.10 -14.50
N SER A 31 2.50 -21.23 -14.49
CA SER A 31 1.58 -20.36 -13.78
C SER A 31 2.22 -20.07 -12.42
N CYS A 32 2.79 -18.87 -12.28
CA CYS A 32 3.41 -18.51 -11.02
C CYS A 32 2.29 -18.67 -10.02
N GLN A 33 2.41 -19.66 -9.13
CA GLN A 33 1.39 -19.93 -8.14
C GLN A 33 1.13 -18.61 -7.44
N VAL A 34 -0.07 -18.11 -7.62
CA VAL A 34 -0.50 -16.93 -6.91
C VAL A 34 -0.67 -17.35 -5.47
N ASN A 35 -0.03 -16.64 -4.55
CA ASN A 35 -0.15 -16.91 -3.12
C ASN A 35 -0.64 -15.63 -2.41
N GLU A 36 -1.22 -15.83 -1.24
CA GLU A 36 -1.57 -14.72 -0.35
C GLU A 36 -0.32 -13.87 -0.05
N GLY A 37 -0.49 -12.57 0.03
CA GLY A 37 0.59 -11.64 0.35
C GLY A 37 1.46 -11.21 -0.83
N GLN A 38 1.16 -11.65 -2.03
CA GLN A 38 1.89 -11.26 -3.24
C GLN A 38 1.24 -10.05 -3.93
N TRP A 39 2.07 -9.30 -4.65
CA TRP A 39 1.60 -8.30 -5.59
C TRP A 39 1.32 -8.95 -6.93
N VAL A 40 0.19 -8.62 -7.52
CA VAL A 40 -0.23 -9.13 -8.82
C VAL A 40 -0.65 -8.00 -9.74
N ARG A 41 -0.37 -8.16 -11.04
CA ARG A 41 -0.82 -7.25 -12.08
C ARG A 41 -2.01 -7.88 -12.80
N SER A 42 -3.09 -7.15 -12.93
CA SER A 42 -4.26 -7.59 -13.68
C SER A 42 -3.99 -7.53 -15.19
N LEU A 43 -4.32 -8.60 -15.91
CA LEU A 43 -4.07 -8.73 -17.35
C LEU A 43 -5.22 -8.20 -18.21
N HIS A 44 -6.44 -8.16 -17.67
CA HIS A 44 -7.65 -7.91 -18.45
C HIS A 44 -8.61 -6.92 -17.80
N GLY A 45 -9.57 -6.45 -18.60
CA GLY A 45 -10.71 -5.66 -18.14
C GLY A 45 -10.37 -4.23 -17.72
N LEU A 46 -11.21 -3.68 -16.84
CA LEU A 46 -11.10 -2.29 -16.36
C LEU A 46 -9.79 -2.05 -15.59
N TYR A 47 -9.29 -3.06 -14.91
CA TYR A 47 -8.10 -3.03 -14.05
C TYR A 47 -6.82 -3.52 -14.75
N ARG A 48 -6.86 -3.69 -16.09
CA ARG A 48 -5.68 -4.10 -16.85
C ARG A 48 -4.48 -3.21 -16.50
N ASP A 49 -3.32 -3.85 -16.25
CA ASP A 49 -2.05 -3.22 -15.85
C ASP A 49 -2.05 -2.57 -14.45
N ASP A 50 -3.16 -2.63 -13.70
CA ASP A 50 -3.16 -2.23 -12.30
C ASP A 50 -2.52 -3.30 -11.43
N ILE A 51 -1.78 -2.85 -10.42
CA ILE A 51 -1.16 -3.72 -9.43
C ILE A 51 -2.06 -3.76 -8.20
N GLY A 52 -2.38 -4.98 -7.75
CA GLY A 52 -3.16 -5.26 -6.56
C GLY A 52 -2.45 -6.20 -5.62
N PHE A 53 -2.96 -6.30 -4.41
CA PHE A 53 -2.44 -7.16 -3.36
C PHE A 53 -3.35 -8.37 -3.17
N VAL A 54 -2.80 -9.58 -3.14
CA VAL A 54 -3.56 -10.82 -2.89
C VAL A 54 -3.85 -10.93 -1.41
N CYS A 55 -5.12 -10.79 -1.06
CA CYS A 55 -5.59 -10.85 0.32
C CYS A 55 -5.95 -12.26 0.77
N ASP A 56 -6.38 -13.08 -0.19
CA ASP A 56 -6.78 -14.45 0.06
C ASP A 56 -6.67 -15.26 -1.24
N HIS A 57 -6.26 -16.50 -1.13
CA HIS A 57 -6.11 -17.40 -2.26
C HIS A 57 -6.44 -18.83 -1.87
N ASN A 58 -7.44 -19.41 -2.51
CA ASN A 58 -7.75 -20.82 -2.38
C ASN A 58 -7.11 -21.60 -3.57
N PRO A 59 -6.07 -22.41 -3.32
CA PRO A 59 -5.39 -23.15 -4.38
C PRO A 59 -6.27 -24.23 -5.05
N GLU A 60 -7.37 -24.63 -4.42
CA GLU A 60 -8.29 -25.63 -4.95
C GLU A 60 -9.32 -25.05 -5.93
N SER A 61 -9.42 -23.72 -6.02
CA SER A 61 -10.39 -23.03 -6.88
C SER A 61 -9.72 -21.94 -7.72
N ASP A 62 -9.76 -22.11 -9.03
CA ASP A 62 -9.21 -21.14 -9.99
C ASP A 62 -9.84 -19.73 -9.91
N LEU A 63 -11.02 -19.60 -9.28
CA LEU A 63 -11.80 -18.38 -9.20
C LEU A 63 -11.77 -17.72 -7.80
N ASP A 64 -11.05 -18.30 -6.85
CA ASP A 64 -11.12 -17.92 -5.44
C ASP A 64 -9.88 -17.13 -4.98
N THR A 65 -9.32 -16.32 -5.87
CA THR A 65 -8.29 -15.37 -5.48
C THR A 65 -8.92 -14.00 -5.25
N ILE A 66 -8.82 -13.50 -4.03
CA ILE A 66 -9.27 -12.15 -3.67
C ILE A 66 -8.12 -11.18 -3.79
N VAL A 67 -8.26 -10.23 -4.73
CA VAL A 67 -7.25 -9.18 -4.94
C VAL A 67 -7.83 -7.83 -4.57
N ALA A 68 -7.13 -7.12 -3.70
CA ALA A 68 -7.41 -5.73 -3.39
C ALA A 68 -6.78 -4.82 -4.43
N LEU A 69 -7.57 -3.94 -5.02
CA LEU A 69 -7.16 -2.98 -6.05
C LEU A 69 -7.64 -1.57 -5.69
N VAL A 70 -6.95 -0.56 -6.21
CA VAL A 70 -7.45 0.81 -6.12
C VAL A 70 -8.65 0.96 -7.07
N PRO A 71 -9.82 1.40 -6.58
CA PRO A 71 -11.04 1.44 -7.39
C PRO A 71 -10.94 2.35 -8.61
N ARG A 72 -11.61 1.94 -9.69
CA ARG A 72 -11.86 2.74 -10.90
C ARG A 72 -13.36 2.89 -11.10
N ILE A 73 -13.98 3.80 -10.38
CA ILE A 73 -15.41 4.02 -10.46
C ILE A 73 -15.69 5.06 -11.55
N PRO A 74 -16.41 4.68 -12.62
CA PRO A 74 -16.75 5.63 -13.67
C PRO A 74 -17.70 6.71 -13.13
N GLU A 75 -17.56 7.92 -13.61
CA GLU A 75 -18.52 8.98 -13.30
C GLU A 75 -19.91 8.67 -13.87
N PRO A 76 -20.99 9.17 -13.25
CA PRO A 76 -22.32 9.01 -13.80
C PRO A 76 -22.38 9.67 -15.17
N SER A 77 -22.62 8.89 -16.23
CA SER A 77 -22.77 9.44 -17.57
C SER A 77 -24.03 10.30 -17.64
N THR A 78 -23.88 11.58 -17.85
CA THR A 78 -24.97 12.42 -18.34
C THR A 78 -25.42 11.89 -19.70
N ARG A 79 -26.69 11.59 -19.83
CA ARG A 79 -27.37 10.80 -20.89
C ARG A 79 -27.16 11.22 -22.36
N SER A 80 -26.20 12.01 -22.74
CA SER A 80 -26.11 12.55 -24.11
C SER A 80 -24.81 12.32 -24.88
N ALA A 81 -23.93 11.46 -24.44
CA ALA A 81 -22.71 11.17 -25.21
C ALA A 81 -22.92 9.95 -26.12
N LYS A 82 -23.30 10.18 -27.39
CA LYS A 82 -23.13 9.19 -28.46
C LYS A 82 -21.75 8.55 -28.34
N ARG A 83 -21.68 7.23 -28.15
CA ARG A 83 -20.57 6.27 -28.31
C ARG A 83 -19.13 6.85 -28.50
N LYS A 84 -18.73 7.84 -27.73
CA LYS A 84 -17.30 8.15 -27.60
C LYS A 84 -16.67 7.06 -26.74
N ARG A 85 -15.48 6.59 -27.11
CA ARG A 85 -14.68 5.69 -26.25
C ARG A 85 -14.58 6.37 -24.89
N VAL A 86 -15.27 5.78 -23.89
CA VAL A 86 -15.22 6.29 -22.52
C VAL A 86 -13.79 6.11 -22.04
N ALA A 87 -13.15 7.20 -21.66
CA ALA A 87 -11.81 7.15 -21.09
C ALA A 87 -11.82 6.25 -19.84
N ARG A 88 -10.72 5.52 -19.64
CA ARG A 88 -10.56 4.68 -18.46
C ARG A 88 -10.63 5.56 -17.20
N PRO A 89 -11.50 5.25 -16.22
CA PRO A 89 -11.59 6.02 -14.98
C PRO A 89 -10.26 6.05 -14.23
N VAL A 90 -9.96 7.17 -13.60
CA VAL A 90 -8.76 7.32 -12.78
C VAL A 90 -8.87 6.40 -11.55
N ALA A 91 -7.78 5.74 -11.19
CA ALA A 91 -7.71 4.94 -9.98
C ALA A 91 -7.62 5.87 -8.77
N ARG A 92 -8.55 5.74 -7.83
CA ARG A 92 -8.55 6.50 -6.57
C ARG A 92 -9.30 5.74 -5.49
N THR A 93 -8.87 5.89 -4.25
CA THR A 93 -9.65 5.41 -3.11
C THR A 93 -10.95 6.19 -3.02
N TRP A 94 -12.03 5.49 -2.65
CA TRP A 94 -13.33 6.10 -2.49
C TRP A 94 -13.87 5.82 -1.09
N SER A 95 -14.50 6.84 -0.53
CA SER A 95 -15.24 6.71 0.71
C SER A 95 -16.73 6.56 0.43
N VAL A 96 -17.45 5.99 1.39
CA VAL A 96 -18.91 5.86 1.28
C VAL A 96 -19.60 7.21 1.07
N PRO A 97 -19.27 8.28 1.83
CA PRO A 97 -19.88 9.60 1.61
C PRO A 97 -19.67 10.15 0.20
N GLU A 98 -18.48 9.95 -0.40
CA GLU A 98 -18.21 10.42 -1.76
C GLU A 98 -19.04 9.67 -2.81
N ILE A 99 -19.19 8.34 -2.64
CA ILE A 99 -20.02 7.54 -3.56
C ILE A 99 -21.49 7.93 -3.41
N GLU A 100 -21.98 8.11 -2.19
CA GLU A 100 -23.36 8.52 -1.92
C GLU A 100 -23.67 9.91 -2.49
N ALA A 101 -22.74 10.84 -2.40
CA ALA A 101 -22.89 12.18 -2.97
C ALA A 101 -23.05 12.16 -4.50
N VAL A 102 -22.34 11.25 -5.18
CA VAL A 102 -22.34 11.15 -6.65
C VAL A 102 -23.46 10.26 -7.19
N TRP A 103 -23.76 9.14 -6.51
CA TRP A 103 -24.67 8.11 -7.00
C TRP A 103 -25.98 7.99 -6.24
N GLY A 104 -26.09 8.67 -5.10
CA GLY A 104 -27.20 8.60 -4.16
C GLY A 104 -27.07 7.46 -3.14
N PRO A 105 -27.62 7.65 -1.93
CA PRO A 105 -27.46 6.71 -0.81
C PRO A 105 -28.15 5.36 -1.08
N SER A 106 -29.20 5.32 -1.88
CA SER A 106 -29.92 4.08 -2.21
C SER A 106 -29.12 3.09 -3.07
N ARG A 107 -28.00 3.50 -3.62
CA ARG A 107 -27.16 2.67 -4.48
C ARG A 107 -26.03 1.95 -3.72
N VAL A 108 -25.80 2.32 -2.47
CA VAL A 108 -24.74 1.80 -1.63
C VAL A 108 -25.35 0.98 -0.50
N GLN A 109 -24.95 -0.28 -0.39
CA GLN A 109 -25.32 -1.14 0.73
C GLN A 109 -24.15 -1.14 1.72
N LYS A 110 -24.34 -0.55 2.88
CA LYS A 110 -23.34 -0.56 3.95
C LYS A 110 -23.40 -1.88 4.71
N LYS A 111 -22.26 -2.57 4.83
CA LYS A 111 -22.11 -3.77 5.68
C LYS A 111 -21.51 -3.41 7.04
N SER A 112 -20.52 -2.53 7.05
CA SER A 112 -19.84 -2.04 8.25
C SER A 112 -19.38 -0.60 8.05
N ALA A 113 -18.65 -0.05 9.02
CA ALA A 113 -18.06 1.29 8.90
C ALA A 113 -17.08 1.41 7.71
N GLU A 114 -16.38 0.33 7.40
CA GLU A 114 -15.34 0.29 6.36
C GLU A 114 -15.71 -0.57 5.14
N GLU A 115 -16.80 -1.33 5.22
CA GLU A 115 -17.25 -2.22 4.13
C GLU A 115 -18.57 -1.79 3.54
N PHE A 116 -18.64 -1.81 2.21
CA PHE A 116 -19.88 -1.56 1.48
C PHE A 116 -19.91 -2.31 0.14
N ILE A 117 -21.11 -2.47 -0.41
CA ILE A 117 -21.35 -3.03 -1.73
C ILE A 117 -21.90 -1.93 -2.62
N PHE A 118 -21.27 -1.75 -3.78
CA PHE A 118 -21.72 -0.85 -4.82
C PHE A 118 -21.58 -1.53 -6.18
N ARG A 119 -22.67 -1.57 -6.97
CA ARG A 119 -22.69 -2.25 -8.29
C ARG A 119 -22.26 -3.72 -8.24
N HIS A 120 -22.71 -4.46 -7.23
CA HIS A 120 -22.37 -5.86 -6.98
C HIS A 120 -20.89 -6.14 -6.67
N GLU A 121 -20.07 -5.11 -6.53
CA GLU A 121 -18.68 -5.21 -6.13
C GLU A 121 -18.53 -4.86 -4.64
N ARG A 122 -17.62 -5.57 -3.97
CA ARG A 122 -17.31 -5.37 -2.55
C ARG A 122 -16.16 -4.38 -2.42
N TYR A 123 -16.37 -3.41 -1.57
CA TYR A 123 -15.35 -2.41 -1.21
C TYR A 123 -15.06 -2.52 0.27
N SER A 124 -13.77 -2.43 0.63
CA SER A 124 -13.31 -2.44 2.01
C SER A 124 -12.21 -1.42 2.21
N SER A 125 -12.35 -0.56 3.21
CA SER A 125 -11.36 0.47 3.57
C SER A 125 -10.90 1.33 2.37
N GLY A 126 -11.80 1.61 1.42
CA GLY A 126 -11.51 2.43 0.23
C GLY A 126 -10.90 1.67 -0.95
N LEU A 127 -10.66 0.37 -0.86
CA LEU A 127 -10.21 -0.51 -1.93
C LEU A 127 -11.35 -1.39 -2.44
N ILE A 128 -11.25 -1.85 -3.69
CA ILE A 128 -12.15 -2.87 -4.23
C ILE A 128 -11.55 -4.26 -4.00
N MET A 129 -12.39 -5.18 -3.49
CA MET A 129 -12.03 -6.59 -3.25
C MET A 129 -12.58 -7.43 -4.39
N LYS A 130 -11.72 -7.75 -5.37
CA LYS A 130 -12.14 -8.48 -6.57
C LYS A 130 -11.80 -9.95 -6.48
N HIS A 131 -12.81 -10.78 -6.76
CA HIS A 131 -12.56 -12.18 -7.08
C HIS A 131 -12.04 -12.28 -8.52
N VAL A 132 -10.88 -12.86 -8.68
CA VAL A 132 -10.21 -13.02 -9.97
C VAL A 132 -9.74 -14.45 -10.16
N SER A 133 -9.67 -14.88 -11.42
CA SER A 133 -8.99 -16.14 -11.75
C SER A 133 -7.48 -15.94 -11.65
N SER A 134 -6.77 -16.94 -11.16
CA SER A 134 -5.30 -16.99 -11.14
C SER A 134 -4.67 -16.75 -12.52
N GLN A 135 -5.36 -17.16 -13.60
CA GLN A 135 -4.93 -16.94 -14.98
C GLN A 135 -5.12 -15.49 -15.46
N SER A 136 -5.92 -14.68 -14.78
CA SER A 136 -6.18 -13.27 -15.14
C SER A 136 -5.22 -12.29 -14.52
N VAL A 137 -4.29 -12.78 -13.72
CA VAL A 137 -3.27 -11.98 -13.03
C VAL A 137 -1.88 -12.58 -13.22
N VAL A 138 -0.86 -11.75 -13.06
CA VAL A 138 0.54 -12.18 -13.06
C VAL A 138 1.24 -11.63 -11.82
N VAL A 139 1.98 -12.50 -11.13
CA VAL A 139 2.78 -12.10 -9.95
C VAL A 139 3.86 -11.11 -10.38
N VAL A 140 4.01 -10.04 -9.63
CA VAL A 140 5.04 -9.02 -9.82
C VAL A 140 5.90 -8.87 -8.57
N ALA A 141 7.20 -8.69 -8.77
CA ALA A 141 8.15 -8.58 -7.66
C ALA A 141 8.12 -7.22 -6.96
N HIS A 142 7.42 -6.22 -7.53
CA HIS A 142 7.39 -4.86 -7.02
C HIS A 142 5.98 -4.43 -6.66
N ALA A 143 5.87 -3.65 -5.61
CA ALA A 143 4.65 -2.97 -5.23
C ALA A 143 4.32 -1.83 -6.21
N PRO A 144 3.08 -1.31 -6.21
CA PRO A 144 2.76 -0.08 -6.93
C PRO A 144 3.58 1.11 -6.41
N ASN A 145 3.82 2.10 -7.27
CA ASN A 145 4.58 3.31 -6.91
C ASN A 145 3.94 4.06 -5.73
N ASP A 146 2.61 4.09 -5.67
CA ASP A 146 1.88 4.65 -4.54
C ASP A 146 1.29 3.53 -3.67
N LEU A 147 1.92 3.28 -2.54
CA LEU A 147 1.46 2.34 -1.50
C LEU A 147 0.39 2.92 -0.57
N SER A 148 0.22 4.26 -0.57
CA SER A 148 -0.65 4.93 0.41
C SER A 148 -2.08 4.37 0.46
N PRO A 149 -2.75 4.04 -0.66
CA PRO A 149 -4.09 3.45 -0.61
C PRO A 149 -4.16 2.13 0.17
N PHE A 150 -3.15 1.29 -0.02
CA PHE A 150 -3.08 -0.05 0.61
C PHE A 150 -2.75 0.05 2.10
N ILE A 151 -1.83 0.94 2.47
CA ILE A 151 -1.43 1.13 3.87
C ILE A 151 -2.58 1.75 4.69
N ARG A 152 -3.41 2.60 4.09
CA ARG A 152 -4.62 3.15 4.74
C ARG A 152 -5.67 2.09 5.00
N ALA A 153 -5.73 1.06 4.16
CA ALA A 153 -6.76 0.04 4.21
C ALA A 153 -6.52 -0.94 5.36
N SER A 154 -7.38 -0.92 6.39
CA SER A 154 -7.32 -1.80 7.54
C SER A 154 -7.41 -3.27 7.14
N CYS A 155 -8.20 -3.59 6.11
CA CYS A 155 -8.37 -4.94 5.60
C CYS A 155 -7.09 -5.59 5.05
N ILE A 156 -6.12 -4.77 4.61
CA ILE A 156 -4.80 -5.26 4.14
C ILE A 156 -3.75 -5.13 5.23
N ARG A 157 -3.77 -4.00 5.94
CA ARG A 157 -2.78 -3.69 6.96
C ARG A 157 -2.67 -4.77 8.04
N ASN A 158 -3.75 -5.45 8.34
CA ASN A 158 -3.80 -6.52 9.34
C ASN A 158 -3.32 -7.89 8.81
N ILE A 159 -2.97 -7.99 7.53
CA ILE A 159 -2.42 -9.21 6.94
C ILE A 159 -0.93 -9.28 7.25
N PRO A 160 -0.43 -10.32 7.93
CA PRO A 160 0.98 -10.41 8.34
C PRO A 160 1.96 -10.29 7.16
N SER A 161 1.62 -10.86 6.01
CA SER A 161 2.45 -10.77 4.80
C SER A 161 2.57 -9.36 4.21
N PHE A 162 1.75 -8.40 4.69
CA PHE A 162 1.83 -7.00 4.31
C PHE A 162 2.76 -6.16 5.20
N TYR A 163 3.10 -6.62 6.41
CA TYR A 163 3.93 -5.87 7.35
C TYR A 163 5.29 -5.41 6.78
N PRO A 164 6.04 -6.21 5.99
CA PRO A 164 7.29 -5.75 5.39
C PRO A 164 7.10 -4.52 4.50
N TRP A 165 5.98 -4.41 3.80
CA TRP A 165 5.66 -3.26 2.94
C TRP A 165 5.34 -2.01 3.75
N VAL A 166 4.61 -2.17 4.87
CA VAL A 166 4.36 -1.07 5.81
C VAL A 166 5.67 -0.57 6.39
N HIS A 167 6.52 -1.47 6.86
CA HIS A 167 7.83 -1.13 7.44
C HIS A 167 8.70 -0.36 6.43
N ARG A 168 8.81 -0.87 5.22
CA ARG A 168 9.53 -0.23 4.12
C ARG A 168 9.00 1.17 3.82
N PHE A 169 7.68 1.30 3.72
CA PHE A 169 7.05 2.61 3.48
C PHE A 169 7.40 3.62 4.58
N VAL A 170 7.43 3.18 5.82
CA VAL A 170 7.78 4.03 6.96
C VAL A 170 9.21 4.50 6.87
N GLN A 171 10.14 3.59 6.60
CA GLN A 171 11.56 3.91 6.41
C GLN A 171 11.77 4.93 5.29
N ASP A 172 11.08 4.77 4.15
CA ASP A 172 11.14 5.70 3.02
C ASP A 172 10.53 7.09 3.36
N ASN A 173 9.73 7.18 4.44
CA ASN A 173 9.05 8.40 4.87
C ASN A 173 9.54 8.97 6.22
N ILE A 174 10.70 8.54 6.71
CA ILE A 174 11.36 9.16 7.87
C ILE A 174 11.69 10.62 7.52
N ARG A 175 11.48 11.50 8.49
CA ARG A 175 11.70 12.94 8.32
C ARG A 175 12.85 13.44 9.19
N PRO A 176 13.52 14.53 8.80
CA PRO A 176 14.47 15.20 9.68
C PRO A 176 13.82 15.52 11.04
N GLN A 177 14.62 15.46 12.10
CA GLN A 177 14.24 15.72 13.49
C GLN A 177 13.22 14.70 14.11
N GLN A 178 12.73 13.72 13.36
CA GLN A 178 11.94 12.63 13.91
C GLN A 178 12.83 11.74 14.77
N ARG A 179 12.38 11.39 15.97
CA ARG A 179 13.12 10.42 16.81
C ARG A 179 13.09 9.05 16.16
N VAL A 180 14.27 8.42 16.03
CA VAL A 180 14.44 7.10 15.40
C VAL A 180 15.34 6.23 16.26
N ARG A 181 15.15 4.90 16.15
CA ARG A 181 16.03 3.87 16.68
C ARG A 181 16.74 3.18 15.53
N ILE A 182 17.99 2.80 15.73
CA ILE A 182 18.77 2.01 14.77
C ILE A 182 18.50 0.54 15.07
N GLU A 183 17.91 -0.19 14.11
CA GLU A 183 17.50 -1.59 14.29
C GLU A 183 18.60 -2.59 13.95
N SER A 184 19.60 -2.19 13.17
CA SER A 184 20.68 -3.09 12.75
C SER A 184 21.96 -2.34 12.41
N GLY A 185 23.09 -3.07 12.39
CA GLY A 185 24.41 -2.53 12.11
C GLY A 185 25.23 -2.26 13.37
N GLU A 186 26.38 -1.60 13.22
CA GLU A 186 27.32 -1.34 14.30
C GLU A 186 26.74 -0.44 15.41
N GLN A 187 25.81 0.45 15.05
CA GLN A 187 25.14 1.38 15.96
C GLN A 187 23.77 0.89 16.41
N GLN A 188 23.49 -0.41 16.32
CA GLN A 188 22.20 -0.98 16.73
C GLN A 188 21.81 -0.59 18.15
N GLY A 189 20.55 -0.19 18.34
CA GLY A 189 19.99 0.20 19.63
C GLY A 189 20.16 1.68 19.97
N ILE A 190 21.01 2.43 19.24
CA ILE A 190 21.15 3.88 19.44
C ILE A 190 19.86 4.59 19.02
N ILE A 191 19.41 5.51 19.87
CA ILE A 191 18.30 6.42 19.60
C ILE A 191 18.88 7.78 19.24
N GLY A 192 18.34 8.39 18.18
CA GLY A 192 18.82 9.69 17.70
C GLY A 192 17.81 10.39 16.80
N ARG A 193 18.24 11.48 16.22
CA ARG A 193 17.43 12.27 15.28
C ARG A 193 18.17 12.49 13.98
N PRO A 194 17.56 12.19 12.82
CA PRO A 194 18.13 12.57 11.55
C PRO A 194 18.27 14.10 11.46
N PHE A 195 19.50 14.57 11.28
CA PHE A 195 19.79 15.97 11.01
C PHE A 195 19.60 16.29 9.52
N ALA A 196 20.10 15.39 8.66
CA ALA A 196 19.95 15.48 7.22
C ALA A 196 19.60 14.10 6.65
N ILE A 197 18.85 14.09 5.55
CA ILE A 197 18.50 12.88 4.81
C ILE A 197 18.83 13.12 3.34
N ASN A 198 19.73 12.30 2.80
CA ASN A 198 20.16 12.34 1.40
C ASN A 198 19.88 10.96 0.77
N ASN A 199 18.93 10.91 -0.15
CA ASN A 199 18.48 9.67 -0.81
C ASN A 199 18.10 8.58 0.21
N SER A 200 18.94 7.56 0.37
CA SER A 200 18.69 6.41 1.26
C SER A 200 19.53 6.43 2.54
N VAL A 201 20.23 7.54 2.82
CA VAL A 201 21.11 7.69 3.98
C VAL A 201 20.66 8.87 4.83
N ALA A 202 20.63 8.67 6.14
CA ALA A 202 20.36 9.70 7.12
C ALA A 202 21.60 9.95 7.98
N THR A 203 21.97 11.21 8.17
CA THR A 203 22.97 11.63 9.15
C THR A 203 22.29 11.78 10.50
N ILE A 204 22.64 10.92 11.45
CA ILE A 204 22.00 10.83 12.78
C ILE A 204 22.84 11.56 13.82
N VAL A 205 22.16 12.32 14.66
CA VAL A 205 22.67 12.86 15.92
C VAL A 205 22.10 12.01 17.05
N ALA A 206 22.95 11.31 17.80
CA ALA A 206 22.53 10.48 18.92
C ALA A 206 21.96 11.35 20.05
N GLU A 207 20.93 10.84 20.74
CA GLU A 207 20.38 11.47 21.96
C GLU A 207 21.17 11.11 23.24
N SER A 208 22.22 10.28 23.12
CA SER A 208 23.07 9.94 24.26
C SER A 208 23.87 11.17 24.73
N LYS A 209 24.19 11.17 26.07
CA LYS A 209 24.96 12.27 26.69
C LYS A 209 26.43 12.30 26.27
N ASP A 210 26.90 11.29 25.57
CA ASP A 210 28.26 11.24 25.05
C ASP A 210 28.35 12.12 23.79
N ASP A 211 29.40 12.94 23.67
CA ASP A 211 29.70 13.79 22.50
C ASP A 211 29.99 12.94 21.24
N THR A 212 29.07 12.05 20.90
CA THR A 212 29.17 11.22 19.70
C THR A 212 28.98 12.11 18.47
N PRO A 213 29.98 12.20 17.58
CA PRO A 213 29.83 12.99 16.36
C PRO A 213 28.68 12.42 15.50
N PRO A 214 28.02 13.27 14.69
CA PRO A 214 27.01 12.79 13.75
C PRO A 214 27.59 11.70 12.83
N PHE A 215 26.81 10.67 12.57
CA PHE A 215 27.21 9.55 11.72
C PHE A 215 26.11 9.16 10.74
N ASP A 216 26.49 8.52 9.67
CA ASP A 216 25.60 8.17 8.58
C ASP A 216 25.05 6.75 8.75
N VAL A 217 23.72 6.60 8.57
CA VAL A 217 23.00 5.34 8.68
C VAL A 217 22.03 5.20 7.51
N SER A 218 21.93 4.00 6.96
CA SER A 218 20.92 3.71 5.94
C SER A 218 19.51 3.84 6.51
N LEU A 219 18.58 4.45 5.76
CA LEU A 219 17.15 4.51 6.13
C LEU A 219 16.56 3.12 6.38
N ARG A 220 17.11 2.08 5.76
CA ARG A 220 16.68 0.68 5.94
C ARG A 220 17.00 0.11 7.34
N GLN A 221 17.87 0.77 8.07
CA GLN A 221 18.26 0.39 9.42
C GLN A 221 17.52 1.18 10.50
N LEU A 222 16.66 2.10 10.10
CA LEU A 222 15.96 3.00 11.01
C LEU A 222 14.50 2.60 11.18
N SER A 223 14.01 2.74 12.40
CA SER A 223 12.59 2.73 12.73
C SER A 223 12.21 3.96 13.53
N PRO A 224 10.98 4.49 13.39
CA PRO A 224 10.48 5.53 14.28
C PRO A 224 10.52 5.04 15.73
N HIS A 225 10.93 5.89 16.65
CA HIS A 225 10.93 5.59 18.08
C HIS A 225 10.04 6.58 18.83
N TYR A 226 9.14 6.05 19.63
CA TYR A 226 8.18 6.82 20.42
C TYR A 226 8.35 6.49 21.89
N VAL A 227 8.04 7.46 22.76
CA VAL A 227 7.99 7.27 24.21
C VAL A 227 6.68 7.81 24.75
N PRO A 228 6.20 7.34 25.91
CA PRO A 228 5.06 7.96 26.58
C PRO A 228 5.30 9.46 26.78
N GLY A 229 4.27 10.27 26.48
CA GLY A 229 4.34 11.74 26.47
C GLY A 229 4.62 12.36 25.10
N ASP A 230 5.03 11.58 24.08
CA ASP A 230 5.18 12.12 22.73
C ASP A 230 3.82 12.49 22.12
N ASN A 231 3.78 13.62 21.42
CA ASN A 231 2.60 13.99 20.65
C ASN A 231 2.68 13.36 19.26
N VAL A 232 1.61 12.67 18.90
CA VAL A 232 1.52 11.94 17.63
C VAL A 232 0.28 12.34 16.85
N LYS A 233 0.37 12.25 15.54
CA LYS A 233 -0.76 12.33 14.61
C LYS A 233 -0.83 11.05 13.80
N ALA A 234 -2.00 10.48 13.67
CA ALA A 234 -2.21 9.39 12.72
C ALA A 234 -2.04 9.91 11.29
N ARG A 235 -1.23 9.22 10.45
CA ARG A 235 -0.81 9.72 9.12
C ARG A 235 -1.96 10.10 8.20
N TRP A 236 -3.07 9.37 8.32
CA TRP A 236 -4.18 9.49 7.37
C TRP A 236 -5.51 9.79 8.03
N SER A 237 -5.50 10.21 9.28
CA SER A 237 -6.66 10.74 9.98
C SER A 237 -6.33 12.11 10.56
N GLU A 238 -7.36 12.83 10.97
CA GLU A 238 -7.17 14.05 11.75
C GLU A 238 -6.94 13.75 13.23
N SER A 239 -6.96 12.48 13.63
CA SER A 239 -6.74 12.06 15.00
C SER A 239 -5.32 12.38 15.45
N ARG A 240 -5.23 13.09 16.55
CA ARG A 240 -4.00 13.53 17.22
C ARG A 240 -4.12 13.19 18.69
N GLY A 241 -2.99 12.98 19.33
CA GLY A 241 -3.00 12.70 20.75
C GLY A 241 -1.62 12.52 21.33
N MET A 242 -1.58 12.22 22.62
CA MET A 242 -0.37 11.97 23.36
C MET A 242 -0.20 10.47 23.60
N VAL A 243 0.98 9.94 23.34
CA VAL A 243 1.32 8.55 23.58
C VAL A 243 1.24 8.24 25.06
N VAL A 244 0.49 7.23 25.44
CA VAL A 244 0.34 6.74 26.82
C VAL A 244 1.16 5.49 27.03
N LEU A 245 1.14 4.57 26.05
CA LEU A 245 1.85 3.30 26.11
C LEU A 245 2.45 2.96 24.76
N VAL A 246 3.60 2.33 24.79
CA VAL A 246 4.32 1.82 23.64
C VAL A 246 4.46 0.32 23.79
N ASP A 247 3.87 -0.46 22.89
CA ASP A 247 4.01 -1.91 22.83
C ASP A 247 4.98 -2.24 21.69
N GLU A 248 6.24 -2.50 22.05
CA GLU A 248 7.30 -2.80 21.07
C GLU A 248 7.11 -4.17 20.43
N ASP A 249 6.55 -5.15 21.15
CA ASP A 249 6.35 -6.52 20.65
C ASP A 249 5.29 -6.56 19.54
N GLN A 250 4.23 -5.78 19.71
CA GLN A 250 3.15 -5.68 18.73
C GLN A 250 3.31 -4.53 17.74
N ASN A 251 4.37 -3.73 17.86
CA ASN A 251 4.58 -2.52 17.06
C ASN A 251 3.37 -1.55 17.11
N THR A 252 2.76 -1.39 18.30
CA THR A 252 1.58 -0.56 18.49
C THR A 252 1.80 0.55 19.51
N LEU A 253 1.11 1.67 19.30
CA LEU A 253 1.00 2.77 20.23
C LEU A 253 -0.42 2.85 20.76
N ILE A 254 -0.53 3.09 22.04
CA ILE A 254 -1.76 3.52 22.69
C ILE A 254 -1.63 5.02 22.96
N TYR A 255 -2.52 5.82 22.40
CA TYR A 255 -2.50 7.26 22.59
C TYR A 255 -3.86 7.80 22.99
N LEU A 256 -3.86 8.85 23.82
CA LEU A 256 -5.03 9.57 24.27
C LEU A 256 -5.39 10.63 23.21
N GLU A 257 -6.56 10.55 22.61
CA GLU A 257 -6.99 11.48 21.57
C GLU A 257 -7.28 12.89 22.13
N GLU A 258 -6.78 13.91 21.43
CA GLU A 258 -6.93 15.31 21.85
C GLU A 258 -8.39 15.80 21.80
N ASN A 259 -9.19 15.28 20.87
CA ASN A 259 -10.55 15.77 20.60
C ASN A 259 -11.65 14.89 21.19
N SER A 260 -11.35 13.74 21.74
CA SER A 260 -12.32 12.84 22.34
C SER A 260 -12.23 12.90 23.88
N ARG A 261 -13.38 12.79 24.54
CA ARG A 261 -13.46 12.80 26.02
C ARG A 261 -12.78 11.55 26.60
N ASN A 262 -11.44 11.57 26.67
CA ASN A 262 -10.61 10.48 27.21
C ASN A 262 -10.71 9.15 26.42
N GLU A 263 -10.98 9.18 25.12
CA GLU A 263 -10.90 7.99 24.31
C GLU A 263 -9.43 7.63 24.02
N VAL A 264 -9.14 6.37 24.23
CA VAL A 264 -7.82 5.79 24.00
C VAL A 264 -7.85 5.02 22.70
N SER A 265 -7.00 5.39 21.77
CA SER A 265 -6.89 4.71 20.47
C SER A 265 -5.59 3.94 20.36
N THR A 266 -5.66 2.77 19.74
CA THR A 266 -4.48 1.94 19.42
C THR A 266 -4.13 2.09 17.95
N ILE A 267 -2.87 2.34 17.65
CA ILE A 267 -2.37 2.49 16.29
C ILE A 267 -1.00 1.86 16.13
N MET A 268 -0.69 1.32 14.96
CA MET A 268 0.66 0.84 14.66
C MET A 268 1.67 1.99 14.59
N TYR A 269 2.89 1.79 15.08
CA TYR A 269 4.00 2.77 15.01
C TYR A 269 4.15 3.41 13.65
N SER A 270 4.09 2.56 12.65
CA SER A 270 4.25 2.91 11.26
C SER A 270 3.22 3.92 10.74
N LEU A 271 2.09 4.03 11.41
CA LEU A 271 0.99 4.90 11.01
C LEU A 271 0.96 6.24 11.75
N CYS A 272 1.91 6.44 12.65
CA CYS A 272 2.06 7.69 13.40
C CYS A 272 3.11 8.60 12.78
N VAL A 273 2.93 9.89 13.03
CA VAL A 273 3.94 10.92 12.79
C VAL A 273 4.14 11.66 14.09
N SER A 274 5.38 11.74 14.55
CA SER A 274 5.74 12.60 15.67
C SER A 274 5.40 14.06 15.33
N MET A 275 4.72 14.72 16.23
CA MET A 275 4.48 16.16 16.13
C MET A 275 5.56 16.87 16.93
N THR A 276 6.35 17.70 16.27
CA THR A 276 7.24 18.63 16.98
C THR A 276 6.39 19.53 17.86
N PRO A 277 6.72 19.71 19.15
CA PRO A 277 6.04 20.70 19.98
C PRO A 277 6.17 22.05 19.28
N ARG A 278 5.05 22.74 19.09
CA ARG A 278 5.10 24.17 18.71
C ARG A 278 5.75 24.89 19.88
N ILE A 279 6.99 25.31 19.68
CA ILE A 279 7.61 26.29 20.57
C ILE A 279 6.79 27.56 20.34
N GLY A 280 5.91 27.86 21.31
CA GLY A 280 5.14 29.10 21.39
C GLY A 280 6.03 30.26 21.80
#